data_2ed02d15defe149517a2bbc73cfee29e
#
_entry.id   2ed02d15defe149517a2bbc73cfee29e
#
_cell.length_a   1.000
_cell.length_b   1.000
_cell.length_c   1.000
_cell.angle_alpha   90.00
_cell.angle_beta   90.00
_cell.angle_gamma   90.00
#
_symmetry.space_group_name_H-M   'P 1'
#
loop_
_entity.id
_entity.type
_entity.pdbx_description
1 polymer ?
#
loop_
_entity_poly.entity_id
_entity_poly.type
_entity_poly.pdbx_seq_one_letter_code
_entity_poly.pdbx_strand_id
1 'polypeptide(L)'
;MSWIKIKQALLTLANSHPQVNSFGTGDPLAIGTDNTINLRTPSRERIVYPLVFADVQSATTDAGTLSLVVGVYFSDGVESIASMGGVVSGSPTLGWQDNEDEVLSDQLQIAQDFISSLTNDPSEEWTLSTSVSLTRFVESRDDRTAGWVATMSFQIPYSHSVCEIPT
;
A
#
# COMPACT_ATOMS: atom_id res chain seq x y z
N MET A 1 -20.84 1.35 5.63
CA MET A 1 -19.68 2.26 5.56
C MET A 1 -18.45 1.50 5.13
N SER A 2 -18.28 1.51 3.85
CA SER A 2 -17.42 0.56 3.14
C SER A 2 -15.93 0.89 3.20
N TRP A 3 -15.54 2.16 3.09
CA TRP A 3 -14.12 2.54 3.14
C TRP A 3 -13.45 2.20 4.47
N ILE A 4 -14.12 2.46 5.59
CA ILE A 4 -13.56 2.18 6.94
C ILE A 4 -13.25 0.68 7.08
N LYS A 5 -14.09 -0.19 6.56
CA LYS A 5 -13.89 -1.64 6.64
C LYS A 5 -12.72 -2.10 5.76
N ILE A 6 -12.61 -1.58 4.53
CA ILE A 6 -11.47 -1.85 3.65
C ILE A 6 -10.17 -1.34 4.31
N LYS A 7 -10.18 -0.12 4.84
CA LYS A 7 -9.06 0.43 5.60
C LYS A 7 -8.64 -0.46 6.77
N GLN A 8 -9.62 -0.97 7.53
CA GLN A 8 -9.34 -1.88 8.65
C GLN A 8 -8.75 -3.21 8.19
N ALA A 9 -9.25 -3.77 7.08
CA ALA A 9 -8.68 -4.97 6.49
C ALA A 9 -7.23 -4.76 6.05
N LEU A 10 -6.95 -3.66 5.33
CA LEU A 10 -5.59 -3.29 4.94
C LEU A 10 -4.67 -3.07 6.15
N LEU A 11 -5.15 -2.40 7.20
CA LEU A 11 -4.40 -2.21 8.44
C LEU A 11 -4.12 -3.53 9.15
N THR A 12 -5.08 -4.43 9.18
CA THR A 12 -4.93 -5.76 9.79
C THR A 12 -3.88 -6.58 9.04
N LEU A 13 -3.91 -6.56 7.71
CA LEU A 13 -2.90 -7.21 6.86
C LEU A 13 -1.52 -6.61 7.09
N ALA A 14 -1.41 -5.28 7.10
CA ALA A 14 -0.14 -4.58 7.36
C ALA A 14 0.43 -4.95 8.73
N ASN A 15 -0.43 -5.01 9.76
CA ASN A 15 0.00 -5.36 11.11
C ASN A 15 0.43 -6.84 11.25
N SER A 16 -0.19 -7.74 10.50
CA SER A 16 0.16 -9.17 10.50
C SER A 16 1.36 -9.51 9.61
N HIS A 17 1.64 -8.69 8.59
CA HIS A 17 2.74 -8.94 7.66
C HIS A 17 4.10 -8.59 8.30
N PRO A 18 5.04 -9.55 8.38
CA PRO A 18 6.28 -9.38 9.16
C PRO A 18 7.22 -8.29 8.63
N GLN A 19 7.18 -8.00 7.34
CA GLN A 19 8.05 -7.02 6.70
C GLN A 19 7.47 -5.59 6.71
N VAL A 20 6.19 -5.40 6.98
CA VAL A 20 5.57 -4.07 6.99
C VAL A 20 5.77 -3.40 8.34
N ASN A 21 6.35 -2.21 8.35
CA ASN A 21 6.66 -1.46 9.57
C ASN A 21 5.74 -0.27 9.82
N SER A 22 5.13 0.28 8.77
CA SER A 22 4.22 1.42 8.88
C SER A 22 3.01 1.26 7.97
N PHE A 23 1.89 1.85 8.37
CA PHE A 23 0.67 1.95 7.59
C PHE A 23 0.13 3.36 7.62
N GLY A 24 -0.39 3.83 6.50
CA GLY A 24 -1.01 5.15 6.42
C GLY A 24 -2.14 5.21 5.42
N THR A 25 -2.92 6.30 5.48
CA THR A 25 -4.02 6.57 4.54
C THR A 25 -4.16 8.06 4.30
N GLY A 26 -4.57 8.43 3.09
CA GLY A 26 -4.84 9.81 2.71
C GLY A 26 -4.23 10.19 1.37
N ASP A 27 -3.80 11.44 1.24
CA ASP A 27 -3.14 11.93 0.03
C ASP A 27 -1.70 11.41 -0.06
N PRO A 28 -1.34 10.65 -1.10
CA PRO A 28 0.02 10.14 -1.26
C PRO A 28 1.08 11.22 -1.52
N LEU A 29 0.66 12.43 -1.92
CA LEU A 29 1.57 13.57 -2.05
C LEU A 29 1.89 14.25 -0.71
N ALA A 30 1.12 13.93 0.33
CA ALA A 30 1.25 14.48 1.67
C ALA A 30 1.57 13.40 2.72
N ILE A 31 2.30 12.35 2.32
CA ILE A 31 2.72 11.30 3.26
C ILE A 31 3.59 11.90 4.35
N GLY A 32 3.19 11.71 5.59
CA GLY A 32 3.87 12.25 6.76
C GLY A 32 3.48 11.51 8.04
N THR A 33 4.05 11.93 9.15
CA THR A 33 3.79 11.32 10.46
C THR A 33 2.36 11.54 10.97
N ASP A 34 1.64 12.50 10.39
CA ASP A 34 0.26 12.80 10.79
C ASP A 34 -0.76 11.80 10.22
N ASN A 35 -0.44 11.17 9.09
CA ASN A 35 -1.33 10.23 8.39
C ASN A 35 -0.77 8.80 8.29
N THR A 36 0.30 8.52 9.02
CA THR A 36 0.94 7.21 9.13
C THR A 36 1.07 6.77 10.59
N ILE A 37 1.04 5.47 10.80
CA ILE A 37 1.31 4.85 12.10
C ILE A 37 2.43 3.83 11.97
N ASN A 38 3.34 3.80 12.95
CA ASN A 38 4.36 2.77 13.03
C ASN A 38 3.76 1.54 13.74
N LEU A 39 3.83 0.39 13.09
CA LEU A 39 3.21 -0.85 13.56
C LEU A 39 4.11 -1.63 14.54
N ARG A 40 5.42 -1.45 14.43
CA ARG A 40 6.42 -2.21 15.19
C ARG A 40 7.09 -1.39 16.27
N THR A 41 7.21 -0.09 16.06
CA THR A 41 7.91 0.83 16.99
C THR A 41 7.00 2.01 17.31
N PRO A 42 6.74 2.34 18.57
CA PRO A 42 5.84 3.43 18.96
C PRO A 42 6.47 4.83 18.74
N SER A 43 7.29 4.99 17.72
CA SER A 43 7.87 6.30 17.34
C SER A 43 6.87 7.06 16.46
N ARG A 44 6.68 8.35 16.75
CA ARG A 44 5.90 9.28 15.93
C ARG A 44 6.78 10.31 15.21
N GLU A 45 8.09 10.21 15.37
CA GLU A 45 9.01 11.23 14.87
C GLU A 45 9.35 11.07 13.39
N ARG A 46 9.21 9.84 12.86
CA ARG A 46 9.49 9.54 11.46
C ARG A 46 8.74 8.31 10.98
N ILE A 47 8.56 8.22 9.67
CA ILE A 47 8.05 7.01 9.01
C ILE A 47 9.11 5.93 9.07
N VAL A 48 8.72 4.71 9.44
CA VAL A 48 9.58 3.53 9.42
C VAL A 48 9.19 2.66 8.25
N TYR A 49 10.10 2.49 7.31
CA TYR A 49 9.90 1.65 6.12
C TYR A 49 10.12 0.17 6.44
N PRO A 50 9.55 -0.77 5.68
CA PRO A 50 8.58 -0.59 4.59
C PRO A 50 7.23 -0.01 5.02
N LEU A 51 6.68 0.86 4.16
CA LEU A 51 5.41 1.53 4.35
C LEU A 51 4.36 0.99 3.38
N VAL A 52 3.17 0.70 3.90
CA VAL A 52 1.94 0.51 3.10
C VAL A 52 1.05 1.72 3.29
N PHE A 53 0.68 2.38 2.19
CA PHE A 53 -0.14 3.58 2.21
C PHE A 53 -1.32 3.45 1.27
N ALA A 54 -2.54 3.75 1.73
CA ALA A 54 -3.75 3.60 0.93
C ALA A 54 -4.44 4.93 0.67
N ASP A 55 -4.80 5.15 -0.58
CA ASP A 55 -5.49 6.34 -1.09
C ASP A 55 -6.77 5.94 -1.82
N VAL A 56 -7.89 6.58 -1.48
CA VAL A 56 -9.16 6.42 -2.20
C VAL A 56 -9.17 7.33 -3.41
N GLN A 57 -9.04 6.75 -4.59
CA GLN A 57 -8.92 7.49 -5.84
C GLN A 57 -10.27 7.89 -6.44
N SER A 58 -11.25 6.98 -6.40
CA SER A 58 -12.58 7.24 -6.93
C SER A 58 -13.63 6.32 -6.33
N ALA A 59 -14.88 6.75 -6.40
CA ALA A 59 -16.04 5.96 -6.04
C ALA A 59 -17.12 6.11 -7.12
N THR A 60 -17.71 5.00 -7.54
CA THR A 60 -18.80 4.98 -8.52
C THR A 60 -19.93 4.13 -7.97
N THR A 61 -21.15 4.65 -8.07
CA THR A 61 -22.36 3.92 -7.65
C THR A 61 -23.15 3.47 -8.88
N ASP A 62 -23.56 2.23 -8.86
CA ASP A 62 -24.50 1.64 -9.80
C ASP A 62 -25.63 0.93 -9.02
N ALA A 63 -26.67 0.49 -9.72
CA ALA A 63 -27.86 -0.10 -9.12
C ALA A 63 -27.51 -1.24 -8.12
N GLY A 64 -27.41 -0.89 -6.83
CA GLY A 64 -27.14 -1.84 -5.75
C GLY A 64 -25.65 -2.18 -5.52
N THR A 65 -24.73 -1.51 -6.20
CA THR A 65 -23.28 -1.74 -6.01
C THR A 65 -22.52 -0.42 -5.93
N LEU A 66 -21.66 -0.30 -4.92
CA LEU A 66 -20.64 0.75 -4.83
C LEU A 66 -19.29 0.18 -5.28
N SER A 67 -18.72 0.76 -6.31
CA SER A 67 -17.36 0.46 -6.75
C SER A 67 -16.40 1.51 -6.18
N LEU A 68 -15.41 1.07 -5.42
CA LEU A 68 -14.41 1.92 -4.80
C LEU A 68 -13.02 1.57 -5.36
N VAL A 69 -12.37 2.55 -5.98
CA VAL A 69 -11.00 2.39 -6.49
C VAL A 69 -10.03 2.94 -5.47
N VAL A 70 -9.10 2.09 -5.03
CA VAL A 70 -8.09 2.38 -4.02
C VAL A 70 -6.71 2.13 -4.59
N GLY A 71 -5.84 3.15 -4.51
CA GLY A 71 -4.41 2.99 -4.76
C GLY A 71 -3.71 2.56 -3.46
N VAL A 72 -3.06 1.41 -3.48
CA VAL A 72 -2.26 0.93 -2.35
C VAL A 72 -0.79 0.98 -2.73
N TYR A 73 -0.04 1.80 -2.03
CA TYR A 73 1.38 2.05 -2.23
C TYR A 73 2.18 1.13 -1.31
N PHE A 74 3.06 0.35 -1.88
CA PHE A 74 4.03 -0.48 -1.18
C PHE A 74 5.40 0.11 -1.43
N SER A 75 6.02 0.70 -0.41
CA SER A 75 7.27 1.46 -0.57
C SER A 75 8.29 1.14 0.49
N ASP A 76 9.56 1.21 0.10
CA ASP A 76 10.70 1.11 1.00
C ASP A 76 11.78 2.12 0.61
N GLY A 77 12.66 2.43 1.56
CA GLY A 77 13.80 3.30 1.35
C GLY A 77 14.85 2.65 0.45
N VAL A 78 15.33 3.43 -0.52
CA VAL A 78 16.45 3.03 -1.38
C VAL A 78 17.74 3.57 -0.78
N GLU A 79 18.65 2.67 -0.42
CA GLU A 79 19.97 3.03 0.10
C GLU A 79 21.00 3.07 -1.03
N SER A 80 21.85 4.10 -1.03
CA SER A 80 22.97 4.15 -1.96
C SER A 80 24.10 3.22 -1.50
N ILE A 81 24.81 2.61 -2.45
CA ILE A 81 25.98 1.76 -2.15
C ILE A 81 27.04 2.54 -1.36
N ALA A 82 27.17 3.85 -1.59
CA ALA A 82 28.09 4.70 -0.84
C ALA A 82 27.75 4.81 0.65
N SER A 83 26.45 4.75 1.02
CA SER A 83 26.00 4.77 2.41
C SER A 83 26.14 3.41 3.11
N MET A 84 26.13 2.32 2.34
CA MET A 84 26.28 0.96 2.86
C MET A 84 27.74 0.59 3.26
N GLY A 85 28.72 1.47 2.98
CA GLY A 85 30.11 1.24 3.34
C GLY A 85 30.78 0.06 2.62
N GLY A 86 30.15 -0.47 1.58
CA GLY A 86 30.59 -1.63 0.84
C GLY A 86 31.25 -1.30 -0.48
N VAL A 87 32.54 -1.58 -0.58
CA VAL A 87 33.20 -1.76 -1.87
C VAL A 87 32.74 -3.11 -2.40
N VAL A 88 31.79 -3.13 -3.34
CA VAL A 88 31.44 -4.35 -4.07
C VAL A 88 32.59 -4.69 -5.01
N SER A 89 33.55 -5.42 -4.47
CA SER A 89 34.67 -5.96 -5.22
C SER A 89 34.16 -7.15 -6.04
N GLY A 90 34.21 -7.03 -7.37
CA GLY A 90 34.21 -8.20 -8.23
C GLY A 90 33.10 -8.38 -9.24
N SER A 91 32.08 -7.54 -9.30
CA SER A 91 31.10 -7.58 -10.39
C SER A 91 31.23 -6.34 -11.26
N PRO A 92 31.71 -6.45 -12.51
CA PRO A 92 32.01 -5.26 -13.32
C PRO A 92 30.78 -4.52 -13.85
N THR A 93 29.55 -5.03 -13.62
CA THR A 93 28.35 -4.49 -14.26
C THR A 93 27.31 -3.92 -13.32
N LEU A 94 27.35 -4.23 -12.02
CA LEU A 94 26.32 -3.84 -11.06
C LEU A 94 26.84 -3.17 -9.79
N GLY A 95 28.14 -3.01 -9.64
CA GLY A 95 28.80 -2.54 -8.40
C GLY A 95 28.54 -1.07 -8.04
N TRP A 96 27.74 -0.35 -8.80
CA TRP A 96 27.38 1.06 -8.58
C TRP A 96 25.87 1.31 -8.62
N GLN A 97 25.07 0.25 -8.71
CA GLN A 97 23.60 0.35 -8.55
C GLN A 97 23.26 0.39 -7.06
N ASP A 98 22.32 1.26 -6.74
CA ASP A 98 21.64 1.26 -5.45
C ASP A 98 20.83 -0.06 -5.29
N ASN A 99 20.35 -0.36 -4.09
CA ASN A 99 19.52 -1.54 -3.82
C ASN A 99 18.07 -1.43 -4.34
N GLU A 100 17.83 -0.60 -5.36
CA GLU A 100 16.51 -0.33 -5.91
C GLU A 100 15.81 -1.59 -6.43
N ASP A 101 16.53 -2.47 -7.13
CA ASP A 101 15.96 -3.70 -7.69
C ASP A 101 15.54 -4.69 -6.61
N GLU A 102 16.29 -4.78 -5.52
CA GLU A 102 15.96 -5.59 -4.35
C GLU A 102 14.71 -5.05 -3.64
N VAL A 103 14.68 -3.73 -3.42
CA VAL A 103 13.50 -3.05 -2.86
C VAL A 103 12.26 -3.28 -3.73
N LEU A 104 12.37 -3.15 -5.05
CA LEU A 104 11.26 -3.40 -5.96
C LEU A 104 10.78 -4.86 -5.92
N SER A 105 11.69 -5.82 -5.80
CA SER A 105 11.35 -7.23 -5.68
C SER A 105 10.61 -7.53 -4.37
N ASP A 106 11.11 -7.02 -3.26
CA ASP A 106 10.51 -7.22 -1.94
C ASP A 106 9.12 -6.56 -1.84
N GLN A 107 8.99 -5.33 -2.33
CA GLN A 107 7.71 -4.62 -2.34
C GLN A 107 6.68 -5.28 -3.26
N LEU A 108 7.12 -5.89 -4.37
CA LEU A 108 6.24 -6.68 -5.24
C LEU A 108 5.70 -7.93 -4.52
N GLN A 109 6.55 -8.60 -3.75
CA GLN A 109 6.13 -9.77 -2.95
C GLN A 109 5.09 -9.36 -1.90
N ILE A 110 5.32 -8.29 -1.16
CA ILE A 110 4.36 -7.75 -0.18
C ILE A 110 3.02 -7.42 -0.86
N ALA A 111 3.06 -6.76 -2.03
CA ALA A 111 1.86 -6.44 -2.79
C ALA A 111 1.07 -7.69 -3.20
N GLN A 112 1.75 -8.74 -3.65
CA GLN A 112 1.13 -10.02 -4.01
C GLN A 112 0.49 -10.70 -2.81
N ASP A 113 1.12 -10.67 -1.64
CA ASP A 113 0.59 -11.25 -0.41
C ASP A 113 -0.69 -10.50 0.04
N PHE A 114 -0.73 -9.18 -0.08
CA PHE A 114 -1.92 -8.38 0.18
C PHE A 114 -3.05 -8.69 -0.79
N ILE A 115 -2.77 -8.70 -2.10
CA ILE A 115 -3.77 -9.00 -3.13
C ILE A 115 -4.35 -10.40 -2.92
N SER A 116 -3.51 -11.39 -2.65
CA SER A 116 -3.95 -12.76 -2.38
C SER A 116 -4.84 -12.85 -1.15
N SER A 117 -4.46 -12.17 -0.06
CA SER A 117 -5.23 -12.15 1.18
C SER A 117 -6.58 -11.48 1.01
N LEU A 118 -6.64 -10.33 0.30
CA LEU A 118 -7.87 -9.60 0.05
C LEU A 118 -8.80 -10.33 -0.92
N THR A 119 -8.25 -11.05 -1.90
CA THR A 119 -9.05 -11.85 -2.85
C THR A 119 -9.72 -13.03 -2.17
N ASN A 120 -9.09 -13.59 -1.14
CA ASN A 120 -9.59 -14.74 -0.40
C ASN A 120 -10.27 -14.34 0.93
N ASP A 121 -10.61 -13.08 1.12
CA ASP A 121 -11.25 -12.62 2.34
C ASP A 121 -12.66 -13.24 2.47
N PRO A 122 -12.93 -13.99 3.55
CA PRO A 122 -14.21 -14.67 3.75
C PRO A 122 -15.34 -13.75 4.23
N SER A 123 -15.07 -12.45 4.41
CA SER A 123 -16.05 -11.53 5.03
C SER A 123 -17.30 -11.26 4.20
N GLU A 124 -17.28 -11.58 2.90
CA GLU A 124 -18.36 -11.32 1.93
C GLU A 124 -18.86 -9.85 1.88
N GLU A 125 -18.17 -8.94 2.56
CA GLU A 125 -18.54 -7.53 2.63
C GLU A 125 -18.16 -6.74 1.38
N TRP A 126 -17.19 -7.24 0.65
CA TRP A 126 -16.74 -6.71 -0.65
C TRP A 126 -16.21 -7.83 -1.53
N THR A 127 -16.10 -7.52 -2.81
CA THR A 127 -15.41 -8.36 -3.77
C THR A 127 -14.29 -7.55 -4.41
N LEU A 128 -13.06 -8.04 -4.35
CA LEU A 128 -11.95 -7.44 -5.08
C LEU A 128 -12.05 -7.82 -6.57
N SER A 129 -11.89 -6.87 -7.46
CA SER A 129 -11.80 -7.15 -8.89
C SER A 129 -10.67 -8.14 -9.18
N THR A 130 -10.90 -9.08 -10.08
CA THR A 130 -9.94 -10.12 -10.46
C THR A 130 -8.67 -9.56 -11.12
N SER A 131 -8.71 -8.31 -11.58
CA SER A 131 -7.57 -7.63 -12.21
C SER A 131 -7.09 -6.49 -11.33
N VAL A 132 -5.90 -6.63 -10.75
CA VAL A 132 -5.21 -5.58 -10.01
C VAL A 132 -4.02 -5.10 -10.86
N SER A 133 -3.97 -3.81 -11.15
CA SER A 133 -2.85 -3.21 -11.87
C SER A 133 -1.74 -2.83 -10.88
N LEU A 134 -0.51 -3.21 -11.19
CA LEU A 134 0.70 -2.85 -10.44
C LEU A 134 1.56 -1.91 -11.27
N THR A 135 1.80 -0.71 -10.78
CA THR A 135 2.64 0.30 -11.43
C THR A 135 3.84 0.61 -10.55
N ARG A 136 5.04 0.50 -11.13
CA ARG A 136 6.28 0.87 -10.45
C ARG A 136 6.35 2.39 -10.25
N PHE A 137 6.91 2.79 -9.12
CA PHE A 137 7.32 4.18 -8.88
C PHE A 137 8.70 4.24 -8.22
N VAL A 138 9.37 5.37 -8.43
CA VAL A 138 10.58 5.76 -7.71
C VAL A 138 10.40 7.23 -7.35
N GLU A 139 10.56 7.56 -6.08
CA GLU A 139 10.48 8.93 -5.59
C GLU A 139 11.83 9.34 -5.01
N SER A 140 12.30 10.52 -5.37
CA SER A 140 13.62 11.05 -4.98
C SER A 140 13.50 12.39 -4.25
N ARG A 141 12.46 12.55 -3.40
CA ARG A 141 12.35 13.71 -2.51
C ARG A 141 13.33 13.60 -1.36
N ASP A 142 12.96 14.02 -0.17
CA ASP A 142 13.85 14.02 1.00
C ASP A 142 14.38 12.63 1.36
N ASP A 143 13.52 11.59 1.20
CA ASP A 143 13.90 10.19 1.30
C ASP A 143 13.68 9.52 -0.06
N ARG A 144 14.75 8.95 -0.63
CA ARG A 144 14.61 8.16 -1.85
C ARG A 144 13.88 6.86 -1.54
N THR A 145 12.72 6.69 -2.14
CA THR A 145 11.89 5.49 -1.99
C THR A 145 11.55 4.88 -3.32
N ALA A 146 11.37 3.58 -3.36
CA ALA A 146 10.88 2.84 -4.53
C ALA A 146 9.82 1.84 -4.11
N GLY A 147 9.00 1.43 -5.07
CA GLY A 147 7.98 0.45 -4.80
C GLY A 147 6.94 0.32 -5.91
N TRP A 148 5.76 -0.15 -5.51
CA TRP A 148 4.65 -0.42 -6.39
C TRP A 148 3.36 0.21 -5.90
N VAL A 149 2.56 0.70 -6.84
CA VAL A 149 1.18 1.10 -6.59
C VAL A 149 0.27 0.01 -7.14
N ALA A 150 -0.51 -0.61 -6.27
CA ALA A 150 -1.57 -1.52 -6.66
C ALA A 150 -2.89 -0.74 -6.78
N THR A 151 -3.46 -0.67 -7.97
CA THR A 151 -4.79 -0.10 -8.18
C THR A 151 -5.82 -1.21 -8.02
N MET A 152 -6.56 -1.16 -6.92
CA MET A 152 -7.54 -2.15 -6.49
C MET A 152 -8.95 -1.60 -6.64
N SER A 153 -9.85 -2.36 -7.25
CA SER A 153 -11.27 -2.01 -7.33
C SER A 153 -12.08 -2.95 -6.44
N PHE A 154 -12.69 -2.38 -5.41
CA PHE A 154 -13.57 -3.08 -4.47
C PHE A 154 -15.03 -2.86 -4.87
N GLN A 155 -15.77 -3.94 -5.04
CA GLN A 155 -17.20 -3.91 -5.28
C GLN A 155 -17.93 -4.25 -3.98
N ILE A 156 -18.78 -3.35 -3.54
CA ILE A 156 -19.47 -3.42 -2.26
C ILE A 156 -20.97 -3.42 -2.55
N PRO A 157 -21.67 -4.52 -2.26
CA PRO A 157 -23.13 -4.55 -2.38
C PRO A 157 -23.76 -3.62 -1.35
N TYR A 158 -24.74 -2.84 -1.77
CA TYR A 158 -25.56 -2.07 -0.86
C TYR A 158 -27.03 -2.17 -1.25
N SER A 159 -27.90 -2.34 -0.24
CA SER A 159 -29.34 -2.36 -0.46
C SER A 159 -29.87 -0.93 -0.50
N HIS A 160 -30.48 -0.52 -1.61
CA HIS A 160 -31.31 0.66 -1.63
C HIS A 160 -32.63 0.39 -0.91
N SER A 161 -32.74 0.78 0.33
CA SER A 161 -34.06 1.01 0.93
C SER A 161 -34.47 2.44 0.63
N VAL A 162 -35.40 2.62 -0.28
CA VAL A 162 -35.96 3.93 -0.64
C VAL A 162 -36.68 4.59 0.57
N CYS A 163 -36.87 3.84 1.67
CA CYS A 163 -37.63 4.25 2.84
C CYS A 163 -36.74 4.76 4.00
N GLU A 164 -35.44 4.70 3.89
CA GLU A 164 -34.51 5.16 4.96
C GLU A 164 -33.66 6.33 4.47
N ILE A 165 -34.30 7.46 4.18
CA ILE A 165 -33.57 8.74 4.12
C ILE A 165 -33.43 9.20 5.57
N PRO A 166 -32.22 9.28 6.14
CA PRO A 166 -32.01 9.88 7.46
C PRO A 166 -32.43 11.36 7.38
N THR A 167 -33.42 11.72 8.12
CA THR A 167 -33.84 13.13 8.32
C THR A 167 -32.93 13.83 9.33
#